data_5480a31933db923d67caf97a515c70c7
#
_entry.id   5480a31933db923d67caf97a515c70c7
#
_cell.length_a   1.000
_cell.length_b   1.000
_cell.length_c   1.000
_cell.angle_alpha   90.00
_cell.angle_beta   90.00
_cell.angle_gamma   90.00
#
_symmetry.space_group_name_H-M   'P 1'
#
loop_
_entity.id
_entity.type
_entity.pdbx_description
1 polymer ?
#
loop_
_entity_poly.entity_id
_entity_poly.type
_entity_poly.pdbx_seq_one_letter_code
_entity_poly.pdbx_strand_id
1 'polypeptide(L)'
;MQNLYSKFNSLINKKKTLLGVGPMSLNVIDSSIELSDFYKAPIMLIASRRQIDSSIYGGGYVNNWSTSQYSKYVRKKTKSGNIYLARDHGGPWQNNLDIKNKISEKDAMLSAKKSFENDIDNDFNFIHIDTSIDIHKKINLHSNMNDEKSS
;
A
#
# COMPACT_ATOMS: atom_id res chain seq x y z
N MET A 1 -0.43 24.12 -10.24
CA MET A 1 0.01 22.77 -9.84
C MET A 1 0.24 21.94 -11.08
N GLN A 2 1.44 21.40 -11.25
CA GLN A 2 1.70 20.45 -12.33
C GLN A 2 0.89 19.18 -12.05
N ASN A 3 0.07 18.73 -13.00
CA ASN A 3 -0.74 17.54 -12.84
C ASN A 3 0.18 16.34 -12.55
N LEU A 4 -0.16 15.52 -11.55
CA LEU A 4 0.57 14.28 -11.17
C LEU A 4 0.89 13.43 -12.41
N TYR A 5 -0.07 13.25 -13.29
CA TYR A 5 0.06 12.52 -14.55
C TYR A 5 1.17 13.08 -15.46
N SER A 6 1.24 14.40 -15.65
CA SER A 6 2.27 15.02 -16.50
C SER A 6 3.68 14.85 -15.93
N LYS A 7 3.81 14.85 -14.59
CA LYS A 7 5.09 14.64 -13.91
C LYS A 7 5.59 13.21 -14.07
N PHE A 8 4.70 12.21 -13.92
CA PHE A 8 5.05 10.81 -14.12
C PHE A 8 5.36 10.49 -15.58
N ASN A 9 4.57 10.99 -16.52
CA ASN A 9 4.87 10.86 -17.95
C ASN A 9 6.24 11.45 -18.32
N SER A 10 6.61 12.59 -17.75
CA SER A 10 7.94 13.15 -17.97
C SER A 10 9.07 12.23 -17.47
N LEU A 11 8.88 11.53 -16.36
CA LEU A 11 9.86 10.55 -15.86
C LEU A 11 9.95 9.33 -16.80
N ILE A 12 8.81 8.79 -17.22
CA ILE A 12 8.74 7.66 -18.17
C ILE A 12 9.42 8.02 -19.48
N ASN A 13 9.10 9.17 -20.07
CA ASN A 13 9.69 9.62 -21.33
C ASN A 13 11.21 9.85 -21.23
N LYS A 14 11.70 10.22 -20.06
CA LYS A 14 13.13 10.35 -19.77
C LYS A 14 13.80 9.03 -19.36
N LYS A 15 13.08 7.90 -19.41
CA LYS A 15 13.53 6.58 -18.95
C LYS A 15 14.11 6.59 -17.54
N LYS A 16 13.51 7.38 -16.64
CA LYS A 16 13.92 7.45 -15.24
C LYS A 16 13.09 6.50 -14.40
N THR A 17 13.76 5.72 -13.57
CA THR A 17 13.11 4.85 -12.59
C THR A 17 12.60 5.67 -11.40
N LEU A 18 11.38 5.43 -10.97
CA LEU A 18 10.84 5.95 -9.73
C LEU A 18 11.20 5.01 -8.58
N LEU A 19 11.80 5.56 -7.53
CA LEU A 19 12.11 4.80 -6.32
C LEU A 19 10.83 4.60 -5.49
N GLY A 20 10.47 3.34 -5.27
CA GLY A 20 9.45 2.92 -4.33
C GLY A 20 10.08 2.39 -3.05
N VAL A 21 9.60 2.83 -1.89
CA VAL A 21 10.12 2.46 -0.56
C VAL A 21 8.98 2.01 0.33
N GLY A 22 9.09 0.80 0.90
CA GLY A 22 8.17 0.35 1.94
C GLY A 22 8.43 1.09 3.25
N PRO A 23 7.45 1.75 3.87
CA PRO A 23 7.63 2.51 5.10
C PRO A 23 7.70 1.59 6.32
N MET A 24 8.77 0.79 6.43
CA MET A 24 8.93 -0.24 7.46
C MET A 24 9.17 0.31 8.87
N SER A 25 9.65 1.53 8.99
CA SER A 25 9.92 2.20 10.26
C SER A 25 9.97 3.71 10.08
N LEU A 26 9.93 4.44 11.21
CA LEU A 26 10.09 5.90 11.22
C LEU A 26 11.39 6.34 10.55
N ASN A 27 12.49 5.63 10.84
CA ASN A 27 13.79 5.97 10.25
C ASN A 27 13.80 5.83 8.72
N VAL A 28 13.16 4.79 8.18
CA VAL A 28 13.04 4.60 6.73
C VAL A 28 12.23 5.72 6.10
N ILE A 29 11.11 6.10 6.72
CA ILE A 29 10.27 7.20 6.26
C ILE A 29 11.06 8.51 6.26
N ASP A 30 11.75 8.81 7.35
CA ASP A 30 12.53 10.03 7.52
C ASP A 30 13.66 10.13 6.51
N SER A 31 14.45 9.07 6.37
CA SER A 31 15.54 9.02 5.39
C SER A 31 15.02 9.18 3.96
N SER A 32 13.85 8.60 3.64
CA SER A 32 13.24 8.76 2.32
C SER A 32 12.82 10.20 2.06
N ILE A 33 12.26 10.88 3.06
CA ILE A 33 11.89 12.29 2.97
C ILE A 33 13.12 13.17 2.80
N GLU A 34 14.17 12.96 3.61
CA GLU A 34 15.43 13.70 3.54
C GLU A 34 16.10 13.53 2.17
N LEU A 35 16.15 12.30 1.65
CA LEU A 35 16.69 11.99 0.34
C LEU A 35 15.91 12.71 -0.77
N SER A 36 14.58 12.63 -0.73
CA SER A 36 13.70 13.32 -1.69
C SER A 36 13.86 14.82 -1.64
N ASP A 37 13.96 15.40 -0.45
CA ASP A 37 14.14 16.85 -0.26
C ASP A 37 15.52 17.33 -0.72
N PHE A 38 16.57 16.55 -0.47
CA PHE A 38 17.94 16.88 -0.86
C PHE A 38 18.13 16.85 -2.38
N TYR A 39 17.73 15.75 -3.03
CA TYR A 39 17.91 15.59 -4.48
C TYR A 39 16.77 16.19 -5.32
N LYS A 40 15.73 16.74 -4.69
CA LYS A 40 14.49 17.18 -5.38
C LYS A 40 13.90 16.09 -6.27
N ALA A 41 14.10 14.83 -5.89
CA ALA A 41 13.68 13.66 -6.63
C ALA A 41 12.37 13.07 -6.07
N PRO A 42 11.45 12.59 -6.92
CA PRO A 42 10.25 11.93 -6.47
C PRO A 42 10.58 10.58 -5.82
N ILE A 43 9.99 10.33 -4.65
CA ILE A 43 10.02 9.02 -3.98
C ILE A 43 8.58 8.62 -3.65
N MET A 44 8.24 7.36 -3.89
CA MET A 44 6.96 6.78 -3.54
C MET A 44 7.12 5.99 -2.24
N LEU A 45 6.39 6.35 -1.21
CA LEU A 45 6.26 5.57 0.02
C LEU A 45 5.06 4.63 -0.13
N ILE A 46 5.35 3.33 -0.24
CA ILE A 46 4.38 2.30 -0.62
C ILE A 46 4.03 1.46 0.60
N ALA A 47 2.86 1.71 1.19
CA ALA A 47 2.42 1.06 2.43
C ALA A 47 1.36 -0.02 2.18
N SER A 48 1.57 -1.23 2.70
CA SER A 48 0.52 -2.25 2.77
C SER A 48 -0.49 -1.95 3.87
N ARG A 49 -1.67 -2.58 3.82
CA ARG A 49 -2.69 -2.48 4.89
C ARG A 49 -2.17 -2.99 6.24
N ARG A 50 -1.16 -3.86 6.26
CA ARG A 50 -0.53 -4.33 7.50
C ARG A 50 0.40 -3.28 8.10
N GLN A 51 1.07 -2.51 7.25
CA GLN A 51 2.00 -1.46 7.70
C GLN A 51 1.27 -0.22 8.20
N ILE A 52 0.29 0.25 7.44
CA ILE A 52 -0.53 1.44 7.71
C ILE A 52 -1.96 1.14 7.26
N ASP A 53 -2.96 1.31 8.12
CA ASP A 53 -4.36 1.18 7.73
C ASP A 53 -5.23 2.19 8.50
N SER A 54 -6.51 2.23 8.21
CA SER A 54 -7.48 3.05 8.91
C SER A 54 -7.53 2.72 10.41
N SER A 55 -7.81 3.73 11.23
CA SER A 55 -7.99 3.56 12.67
C SER A 55 -9.13 2.58 13.02
N ILE A 56 -10.14 2.46 12.17
CA ILE A 56 -11.24 1.48 12.35
C ILE A 56 -10.78 0.03 12.29
N TYR A 57 -9.60 -0.21 11.68
CA TYR A 57 -8.94 -1.52 11.62
C TYR A 57 -7.73 -1.61 12.56
N GLY A 58 -7.64 -0.68 13.54
CA GLY A 58 -6.56 -0.64 14.53
C GLY A 58 -5.25 -0.01 14.04
N GLY A 59 -5.24 0.61 12.87
CA GLY A 59 -4.02 1.13 12.27
C GLY A 59 -3.10 0.02 11.76
N GLY A 60 -1.84 0.36 11.53
CA GLY A 60 -0.81 -0.59 11.11
C GLY A 60 0.30 -0.79 12.15
N TYR A 61 1.21 -1.75 11.89
CA TYR A 61 2.31 -2.00 12.83
C TYR A 61 3.40 -0.92 12.79
N VAL A 62 3.45 -0.10 11.73
CA VAL A 62 4.44 0.97 11.63
C VAL A 62 4.05 2.11 12.54
N ASN A 63 4.78 2.27 13.62
CA ASN A 63 4.59 3.30 14.64
C ASN A 63 3.17 3.39 15.21
N ASN A 64 2.38 2.31 15.10
CA ASN A 64 0.95 2.24 15.44
C ASN A 64 0.09 3.33 14.74
N TRP A 65 0.53 3.78 13.57
CA TRP A 65 -0.15 4.84 12.86
C TRP A 65 -1.39 4.38 12.09
N SER A 66 -2.42 5.21 12.18
CA SER A 66 -3.49 5.20 11.20
C SER A 66 -3.04 5.87 9.90
N THR A 67 -3.79 5.63 8.80
CA THR A 67 -3.60 6.28 7.50
C THR A 67 -3.51 7.82 7.66
N SER A 68 -4.41 8.41 8.46
CA SER A 68 -4.43 9.85 8.69
C SER A 68 -3.19 10.37 9.43
N GLN A 69 -2.73 9.66 10.46
CA GLN A 69 -1.53 10.05 11.21
C GLN A 69 -0.28 9.97 10.34
N TYR A 70 -0.17 8.89 9.56
CA TYR A 70 0.93 8.70 8.61
C TYR A 70 0.97 9.79 7.54
N SER A 71 -0.14 10.03 6.86
CA SER A 71 -0.22 11.07 5.84
C SER A 71 0.14 12.45 6.41
N LYS A 72 -0.45 12.83 7.55
CA LYS A 72 -0.13 14.10 8.22
C LYS A 72 1.34 14.23 8.58
N TYR A 73 1.96 13.14 9.08
CA TYR A 73 3.38 13.15 9.41
C TYR A 73 4.24 13.42 8.17
N VAL A 74 4.03 12.67 7.11
CA VAL A 74 4.80 12.80 5.86
C VAL A 74 4.60 14.19 5.25
N ARG A 75 3.34 14.66 5.14
CA ARG A 75 3.04 15.98 4.57
C ARG A 75 3.65 17.13 5.36
N LYS A 76 3.67 17.03 6.70
CA LYS A 76 4.29 18.03 7.57
C LYS A 76 5.82 18.06 7.43
N LYS A 77 6.44 16.90 7.20
CA LYS A 77 7.91 16.77 7.23
C LYS A 77 8.56 17.07 5.88
N THR A 78 7.94 16.70 4.75
CA THR A 78 8.50 16.99 3.43
C THR A 78 8.45 18.48 3.08
N LYS A 79 9.56 19.01 2.56
CA LYS A 79 9.70 20.40 2.11
C LYS A 79 9.53 20.53 0.59
N SER A 80 9.96 19.51 -0.16
CA SER A 80 9.92 19.53 -1.63
C SER A 80 8.55 19.20 -2.22
N GLY A 81 7.69 18.52 -1.44
CA GLY A 81 6.43 18.00 -1.94
C GLY A 81 6.60 16.87 -2.97
N ASN A 82 7.77 16.24 -3.02
CA ASN A 82 8.08 15.17 -3.97
C ASN A 82 7.88 13.76 -3.37
N ILE A 83 7.28 13.65 -2.19
CA ILE A 83 6.87 12.36 -1.63
C ILE A 83 5.45 12.05 -2.08
N TYR A 84 5.27 10.84 -2.62
CA TYR A 84 4.00 10.30 -3.04
C TYR A 84 3.61 9.12 -2.14
N LEU A 85 2.39 9.13 -1.64
CA LEU A 85 1.86 8.05 -0.83
C LEU A 85 1.15 7.04 -1.74
N ALA A 86 1.47 5.77 -1.55
CA ALA A 86 0.88 4.68 -2.31
C ALA A 86 0.40 3.57 -1.37
N ARG A 87 -0.74 2.97 -1.69
CA ARG A 87 -1.23 1.74 -1.09
C ARG A 87 -0.68 0.56 -1.89
N ASP A 88 -0.03 -0.38 -1.20
CA ASP A 88 0.29 -1.69 -1.70
C ASP A 88 -0.54 -2.74 -0.98
N HIS A 89 -0.79 -3.89 -1.62
CA HIS A 89 -1.65 -4.92 -1.05
C HIS A 89 -2.94 -4.34 -0.45
N GLY A 90 -3.62 -3.49 -1.22
CA GLY A 90 -4.92 -2.94 -0.88
C GLY A 90 -6.02 -3.88 -1.38
N GLY A 91 -6.68 -4.60 -0.50
CA GLY A 91 -7.69 -5.54 -0.93
C GLY A 91 -8.34 -6.29 0.24
N PRO A 92 -9.26 -7.23 -0.08
CA PRO A 92 -9.87 -8.08 0.92
C PRO A 92 -8.81 -8.97 1.60
N TRP A 93 -8.96 -9.20 2.90
CA TRP A 93 -8.06 -10.00 3.74
C TRP A 93 -6.58 -9.58 3.74
N GLN A 94 -6.27 -8.38 3.26
CA GLN A 94 -4.92 -7.82 3.35
C GLN A 94 -4.62 -7.19 4.71
N ASN A 95 -5.64 -7.06 5.58
CA ASN A 95 -5.51 -6.63 6.95
C ASN A 95 -5.47 -7.84 7.90
N ASN A 96 -4.65 -7.74 8.98
CA ASN A 96 -4.51 -8.83 9.94
C ASN A 96 -5.80 -9.16 10.71
N LEU A 97 -6.66 -8.17 10.97
CA LEU A 97 -7.93 -8.38 11.66
C LEU A 97 -8.91 -9.18 10.80
N ASP A 98 -8.98 -8.86 9.50
CA ASP A 98 -9.83 -9.57 8.54
C ASP A 98 -9.48 -11.06 8.52
N ILE A 99 -8.18 -11.38 8.49
CA ILE A 99 -7.69 -12.77 8.49
C ILE A 99 -7.95 -13.46 9.84
N LYS A 100 -7.60 -12.79 10.95
CA LYS A 100 -7.76 -13.34 12.30
C LYS A 100 -9.21 -13.68 12.62
N ASN A 101 -10.13 -12.83 12.19
CA ASN A 101 -11.56 -12.99 12.43
C ASN A 101 -12.24 -13.86 11.36
N LYS A 102 -11.50 -14.33 10.35
CA LYS A 102 -12.01 -15.14 9.24
C LYS A 102 -13.31 -14.59 8.64
N ILE A 103 -13.34 -13.26 8.44
CA ILE A 103 -14.53 -12.58 7.95
C ILE A 103 -14.96 -13.08 6.56
N SER A 104 -16.25 -12.95 6.26
CA SER A 104 -16.81 -13.37 4.97
C SER A 104 -16.20 -12.58 3.80
N GLU A 105 -16.30 -13.10 2.58
CA GLU A 105 -15.86 -12.38 1.37
C GLU A 105 -16.54 -11.02 1.26
N LYS A 106 -17.85 -10.97 1.49
CA LYS A 106 -18.61 -9.71 1.46
C LYS A 106 -18.07 -8.69 2.45
N ASP A 107 -17.77 -9.12 3.68
CA ASP A 107 -17.24 -8.23 4.71
C ASP A 107 -15.79 -7.81 4.43
N ALA A 108 -14.98 -8.71 3.86
CA ALA A 108 -13.62 -8.41 3.45
C ALA A 108 -13.57 -7.39 2.29
N MET A 109 -14.48 -7.51 1.33
CA MET A 109 -14.65 -6.51 0.25
C MET A 109 -15.10 -5.16 0.80
N LEU A 110 -16.02 -5.14 1.76
CA LEU A 110 -16.42 -3.90 2.42
C LEU A 110 -15.29 -3.28 3.24
N SER A 111 -14.49 -4.11 3.93
CA SER A 111 -13.28 -3.69 4.66
C SER A 111 -12.28 -3.03 3.71
N ALA A 112 -11.97 -3.66 2.58
CA ALA A 112 -11.08 -3.11 1.56
C ALA A 112 -11.59 -1.76 1.02
N LYS A 113 -12.88 -1.68 0.67
CA LYS A 113 -13.50 -0.44 0.18
C LYS A 113 -13.34 0.71 1.18
N LYS A 114 -13.65 0.49 2.46
CA LYS A 114 -13.49 1.50 3.51
C LYS A 114 -12.03 1.92 3.72
N SER A 115 -11.08 0.97 3.57
CA SER A 115 -9.65 1.30 3.61
C SER A 115 -9.26 2.22 2.46
N PHE A 116 -9.73 1.95 1.22
CA PHE A 116 -9.48 2.81 0.06
C PHE A 116 -10.11 4.20 0.19
N GLU A 117 -11.34 4.28 0.66
CA GLU A 117 -11.99 5.56 0.95
C GLU A 117 -11.14 6.38 1.94
N ASN A 118 -10.65 5.75 2.99
CA ASN A 118 -9.77 6.40 3.96
C ASN A 118 -8.41 6.81 3.37
N ASP A 119 -7.84 6.04 2.45
CA ASP A 119 -6.60 6.40 1.75
C ASP A 119 -6.83 7.63 0.85
N ILE A 120 -7.93 7.68 0.11
CA ILE A 120 -8.30 8.80 -0.75
C ILE A 120 -8.51 10.07 0.08
N ASP A 121 -9.25 9.97 1.18
CA ASP A 121 -9.51 11.08 2.10
C ASP A 121 -8.24 11.61 2.80
N ASN A 122 -7.16 10.83 2.79
CA ASN A 122 -5.86 11.19 3.36
C ASN A 122 -4.76 11.36 2.30
N ASP A 123 -5.14 11.79 1.09
CA ASP A 123 -4.22 12.20 0.02
C ASP A 123 -3.23 11.11 -0.44
N PHE A 124 -3.60 9.83 -0.41
CA PHE A 124 -2.84 8.82 -1.11
C PHE A 124 -2.94 9.06 -2.63
N ASN A 125 -1.80 9.00 -3.30
CA ASN A 125 -1.69 9.32 -4.72
C ASN A 125 -1.94 8.12 -5.62
N PHE A 126 -1.67 6.90 -5.10
CA PHE A 126 -1.80 5.64 -5.83
C PHE A 126 -2.42 4.58 -4.94
N ILE A 127 -3.27 3.76 -5.53
CA ILE A 127 -3.92 2.64 -4.85
C ILE A 127 -3.79 1.41 -5.72
N HIS A 128 -3.12 0.37 -5.19
CA HIS A 128 -3.08 -0.95 -5.78
C HIS A 128 -4.21 -1.80 -5.19
N ILE A 129 -5.13 -2.21 -6.05
CA ILE A 129 -6.23 -3.12 -5.70
C ILE A 129 -5.74 -4.55 -5.88
N ASP A 130 -5.54 -5.25 -4.76
CA ASP A 130 -5.00 -6.61 -4.70
C ASP A 130 -6.05 -7.59 -4.20
N THR A 131 -6.51 -8.46 -5.08
CA THR A 131 -7.48 -9.53 -4.79
C THR A 131 -6.83 -10.92 -4.76
N SER A 132 -5.53 -10.99 -4.52
CA SER A 132 -4.76 -12.26 -4.57
C SER A 132 -5.00 -13.17 -3.36
N ILE A 133 -5.54 -12.65 -2.26
CA ILE A 133 -5.82 -13.45 -1.05
C ILE A 133 -7.29 -13.85 -1.00
N ASP A 134 -7.52 -15.16 -0.83
CA ASP A 134 -8.82 -15.75 -0.49
C ASP A 134 -8.61 -16.80 0.59
N ILE A 135 -8.96 -16.46 1.83
CA ILE A 135 -8.77 -17.36 2.98
C ILE A 135 -9.75 -18.53 3.03
N HIS A 136 -10.81 -18.50 2.23
CA HIS A 136 -11.83 -19.55 2.16
C HIS A 136 -11.58 -20.54 1.02
N LYS A 137 -10.70 -20.20 0.08
CA LYS A 137 -10.35 -21.07 -1.04
C LYS A 137 -9.44 -22.20 -0.54
N LYS A 138 -9.97 -23.42 -0.48
CA LYS A 138 -9.15 -24.62 -0.29
C LYS A 138 -8.29 -24.80 -1.54
N ILE A 139 -6.98 -24.69 -1.41
CA ILE A 139 -6.05 -25.08 -2.47
C ILE A 139 -6.06 -26.61 -2.48
N ASN A 140 -6.76 -27.24 -3.41
CA ASN A 140 -6.66 -28.66 -3.69
C ASN A 140 -5.29 -28.92 -4.36
N LEU A 141 -4.24 -29.11 -3.55
CA LEU A 141 -2.89 -29.45 -4.01
C LEU A 141 -2.78 -30.92 -4.50
N HIS A 142 -3.87 -31.70 -4.46
CA HIS A 142 -3.82 -33.14 -4.78
C HIS A 142 -4.36 -33.53 -6.16
N SER A 143 -4.81 -32.62 -7.02
CA SER A 143 -5.39 -32.98 -8.31
C SER A 143 -4.40 -33.14 -9.47
N ASN A 144 -3.12 -32.76 -9.31
CA ASN A 144 -2.17 -32.75 -10.43
C ASN A 144 -1.00 -33.75 -10.31
N MET A 145 -1.04 -34.72 -9.37
CA MET A 145 0.05 -35.70 -9.25
C MET A 145 -0.32 -37.12 -9.74
N ASN A 146 -1.54 -37.34 -10.21
CA ASN A 146 -1.97 -38.69 -10.60
C ASN A 146 -2.12 -38.96 -12.12
N ASP A 147 -1.88 -37.95 -12.97
CA ASP A 147 -2.07 -38.14 -14.42
C ASP A 147 -0.78 -38.45 -15.20
N GLU A 148 0.37 -38.60 -14.54
CA GLU A 148 1.64 -38.95 -15.22
C GLU A 148 2.13 -40.37 -14.95
N LYS A 149 1.30 -41.26 -14.42
CA LYS A 149 1.67 -42.67 -14.20
C LYS A 149 0.76 -43.67 -14.89
N SER A 150 0.34 -43.43 -16.13
CA SER A 150 -0.23 -44.47 -16.99
C SER A 150 -0.04 -44.09 -18.45
N SER A 151 1.15 -44.32 -18.94
CA SER A 151 1.44 -44.55 -20.38
C SER A 151 2.71 -45.36 -20.47
#